data_8b88f116d1fe634a469633230e859ed8
#
_entry.id   8b88f116d1fe634a469633230e859ed8
#
_cell.length_a   1.000
_cell.length_b   1.000
_cell.length_c   1.000
_cell.angle_alpha   90.00
_cell.angle_beta   90.00
_cell.angle_gamma   90.00
#
_symmetry.space_group_name_H-M   'P 1'
#
loop_
_entity.id
_entity.type
_entity.pdbx_description
1 polymer ?
#
loop_
_entity_poly.entity_id
_entity_poly.type
_entity_poly.pdbx_seq_one_letter_code
_entity_poly.pdbx_strand_id
1 'polypeptide(L)'
;MEDMNTMTGVVTPKVVAETVVTTDEEGNQIKTTTYVTKQVLTVSILQLSVDEISALYNFNDEQKALLEELMSDEYDDLWNELVGASGQIIQGNSSYVGTGMFAWPFAEDQYISSPFGTRVDPISGEIKTHGGTDIAAPLGTPILAAADGVVVTATWHNSYGYYVKIKHDDTYSTLYAHCSALHVSVGQTVKQGQVIADCGSTGYSTGPHCHFEVIQNGVRVNALLFYKAN
;
A
#
# COMPACT_ATOMS: atom_id res chain seq x y z
N MET A 1 -12.28 -10.28 16.00
CA MET A 1 -11.15 -9.33 15.80
C MET A 1 -11.57 -8.01 15.15
N GLU A 2 -12.88 -7.73 15.06
CA GLU A 2 -13.39 -6.44 14.54
C GLU A 2 -13.24 -5.27 15.51
N ASP A 3 -12.89 -5.51 16.78
CA ASP A 3 -12.92 -4.48 17.82
C ASP A 3 -11.55 -3.93 18.25
N MET A 4 -10.45 -4.35 17.63
CA MET A 4 -9.11 -3.90 18.04
C MET A 4 -8.78 -2.44 17.66
N ASN A 5 -9.53 -1.85 16.73
CA ASN A 5 -9.36 -0.45 16.35
C ASN A 5 -10.72 0.17 16.02
N THR A 6 -11.36 0.81 16.97
CA THR A 6 -12.51 1.65 16.68
C THR A 6 -12.00 2.94 16.03
N MET A 7 -12.09 3.03 14.70
CA MET A 7 -11.86 4.28 13.99
C MET A 7 -13.09 5.17 14.11
N THR A 8 -12.95 6.31 14.75
CA THR A 8 -13.95 7.38 14.69
C THR A 8 -13.42 8.49 13.78
N GLY A 9 -14.10 8.72 12.66
CA GLY A 9 -13.78 9.80 11.75
C GLY A 9 -14.72 10.99 11.96
N VAL A 10 -14.17 12.19 12.23
CA VAL A 10 -14.93 13.43 12.27
C VAL A 10 -14.48 14.32 11.14
N VAL A 11 -15.42 14.71 10.27
CA VAL A 11 -15.15 15.68 9.20
C VAL A 11 -15.41 17.08 9.73
N THR A 12 -14.37 17.90 9.78
CA THR A 12 -14.49 19.29 10.21
C THR A 12 -14.03 20.24 9.10
N PRO A 13 -14.74 21.36 8.89
CA PRO A 13 -14.27 22.38 7.95
C PRO A 13 -13.06 23.12 8.55
N LYS A 14 -11.96 23.16 7.82
CA LYS A 14 -10.76 23.92 8.19
C LYS A 14 -10.43 24.93 7.11
N VAL A 15 -10.21 26.20 7.52
CA VAL A 15 -9.74 27.23 6.61
C VAL A 15 -8.24 27.07 6.40
N VAL A 16 -7.83 26.89 5.17
CA VAL A 16 -6.43 26.71 4.76
C VAL A 16 -6.04 27.87 3.87
N ALA A 17 -4.90 28.47 4.13
CA ALA A 17 -4.33 29.51 3.28
C ALA A 17 -3.59 28.85 2.10
N GLU A 18 -4.01 29.14 0.88
CA GLU A 18 -3.32 28.73 -0.34
C GLU A 18 -2.65 29.97 -0.94
N THR A 19 -1.33 29.89 -1.14
CA THR A 19 -0.57 30.97 -1.74
C THR A 19 -0.20 30.61 -3.17
N VAL A 20 -0.73 31.37 -4.10
CA VAL A 20 -0.39 31.27 -5.52
C VAL A 20 0.63 32.36 -5.84
N VAL A 21 1.73 31.97 -6.47
CA VAL A 21 2.75 32.91 -6.96
C VAL A 21 2.54 33.04 -8.47
N THR A 22 2.20 34.23 -8.90
CA THR A 22 2.11 34.60 -10.32
C THR A 22 3.20 35.61 -10.68
N THR A 23 3.61 35.65 -11.94
CA THR A 23 4.58 36.64 -12.43
C THR A 23 3.82 37.62 -13.31
N ASP A 24 3.98 38.94 -13.06
CA ASP A 24 3.39 39.96 -13.91
C ASP A 24 4.16 40.15 -15.24
N GLU A 25 3.64 40.98 -16.11
CA GLU A 25 4.25 41.24 -17.43
C GLU A 25 5.64 41.92 -17.33
N GLU A 26 5.99 42.44 -16.17
CA GLU A 26 7.29 43.07 -15.88
C GLU A 26 8.29 42.10 -15.23
N GLY A 27 7.87 40.84 -14.97
CA GLY A 27 8.73 39.81 -14.38
C GLY A 27 8.75 39.79 -12.85
N ASN A 28 7.89 40.57 -12.18
CA ASN A 28 7.84 40.61 -10.72
C ASN A 28 6.93 39.46 -10.21
N GLN A 29 7.33 38.81 -9.10
CA GLN A 29 6.53 37.80 -8.44
C GLN A 29 5.43 38.43 -7.57
N ILE A 30 4.18 38.14 -7.90
CA ILE A 30 3.00 38.49 -7.09
C ILE A 30 2.56 37.28 -6.30
N LYS A 31 2.55 37.38 -4.97
CA LYS A 31 2.04 36.37 -4.06
C LYS A 31 0.61 36.73 -3.66
N THR A 32 -0.34 35.94 -4.10
CA THR A 32 -1.74 36.08 -3.70
C THR A 32 -2.10 34.94 -2.76
N THR A 33 -2.51 35.28 -1.53
CA THR A 33 -2.99 34.28 -0.57
C THR A 33 -4.51 34.26 -0.57
N THR A 34 -5.06 33.12 -0.90
CA THR A 34 -6.51 32.85 -0.86
C THR A 34 -6.82 31.91 0.28
N TYR A 35 -7.88 32.17 1.03
CA TYR A 35 -8.34 31.31 2.10
C TYR A 35 -9.48 30.41 1.57
N VAL A 36 -9.24 29.10 1.56
CA VAL A 36 -10.24 28.10 1.13
C VAL A 36 -10.65 27.22 2.31
N THR A 37 -11.94 26.92 2.39
CA THR A 37 -12.43 25.98 3.39
C THR A 37 -12.32 24.57 2.84
N LYS A 38 -11.50 23.74 3.44
CA LYS A 38 -11.37 22.33 3.12
C LYS A 38 -12.04 21.49 4.21
N GLN A 39 -12.69 20.41 3.79
CA GLN A 39 -13.19 19.40 4.72
C GLN A 39 -12.01 18.53 5.15
N VAL A 40 -11.69 18.54 6.43
CA VAL A 40 -10.62 17.73 7.00
C VAL A 40 -11.23 16.57 7.76
N LEU A 41 -10.95 15.35 7.33
CA LEU A 41 -11.30 14.14 8.07
C LEU A 41 -10.23 13.93 9.15
N THR A 42 -10.61 14.09 10.40
CA THR A 42 -9.77 13.69 11.54
C THR A 42 -10.17 12.28 11.93
N VAL A 43 -9.28 11.33 11.76
CA VAL A 43 -9.46 9.95 12.20
C VAL A 43 -8.78 9.81 13.55
N SER A 44 -9.55 9.49 14.59
CA SER A 44 -9.03 9.12 15.90
C SER A 44 -9.02 7.59 15.99
N ILE A 45 -7.84 7.02 16.21
CA ILE A 45 -7.68 5.60 16.50
C ILE A 45 -7.65 5.47 18.01
N LEU A 46 -8.56 4.69 18.58
CA LEU A 46 -8.49 4.34 19.99
C LEU A 46 -7.36 3.33 20.16
N GLN A 47 -6.28 3.76 20.75
CA GLN A 47 -5.18 2.88 21.11
C GLN A 47 -5.50 2.22 22.44
N LEU A 48 -5.84 0.93 22.43
CA LEU A 48 -6.12 0.17 23.63
C LEU A 48 -4.81 -0.10 24.39
N SER A 49 -4.84 0.04 25.70
CA SER A 49 -3.76 -0.37 26.59
C SER A 49 -3.65 -1.90 26.65
N VAL A 50 -2.50 -2.41 27.12
CA VAL A 50 -2.29 -3.84 27.36
C VAL A 50 -3.38 -4.44 28.26
N ASP A 51 -3.81 -3.70 29.28
CA ASP A 51 -4.89 -4.13 30.17
C ASP A 51 -6.23 -4.26 29.46
N GLU A 52 -6.59 -3.29 28.62
CA GLU A 52 -7.82 -3.31 27.84
C GLU A 52 -7.83 -4.43 26.80
N ILE A 53 -6.70 -4.66 26.10
CA ILE A 53 -6.53 -5.77 25.16
C ILE A 53 -6.64 -7.10 25.92
N SER A 54 -5.95 -7.23 27.05
CA SER A 54 -5.94 -8.45 27.85
C SER A 54 -7.34 -8.79 28.38
N ALA A 55 -8.10 -7.79 28.78
CA ALA A 55 -9.49 -7.96 29.23
C ALA A 55 -10.41 -8.35 28.08
N LEU A 56 -10.26 -7.71 26.90
CA LEU A 56 -11.07 -7.95 25.71
C LEU A 56 -10.91 -9.39 25.18
N TYR A 57 -9.67 -9.90 25.18
CA TYR A 57 -9.35 -11.24 24.67
C TYR A 57 -9.20 -12.30 25.76
N ASN A 58 -9.48 -11.94 27.01
CA ASN A 58 -9.42 -12.85 28.14
C ASN A 58 -8.04 -13.53 28.30
N PHE A 59 -6.96 -12.74 28.14
CA PHE A 59 -5.60 -13.23 28.27
C PHE A 59 -5.30 -13.65 29.70
N ASN A 60 -4.56 -14.74 29.84
CA ASN A 60 -3.98 -15.12 31.14
C ASN A 60 -2.74 -14.27 31.47
N ASP A 61 -2.20 -14.41 32.68
CA ASP A 61 -1.09 -13.59 33.15
C ASP A 61 0.19 -13.77 32.29
N GLU A 62 0.46 -14.97 31.77
CA GLU A 62 1.60 -15.22 30.88
C GLU A 62 1.42 -14.53 29.52
N GLN A 63 0.22 -14.56 28.96
CA GLN A 63 -0.10 -13.90 27.69
C GLN A 63 -0.07 -12.38 27.82
N LYS A 64 -0.51 -11.88 28.97
CA LYS A 64 -0.43 -10.45 29.30
C LYS A 64 1.03 -9.99 29.43
N ALA A 65 1.86 -10.73 30.18
CA ALA A 65 3.28 -10.43 30.31
C ALA A 65 4.02 -10.44 28.97
N LEU A 66 3.69 -11.40 28.09
CA LEU A 66 4.26 -11.46 26.75
C LEU A 66 3.81 -10.26 25.89
N LEU A 67 2.56 -9.82 26.03
CA LEU A 67 2.06 -8.63 25.33
C LEU A 67 2.75 -7.35 25.84
N GLU A 68 2.95 -7.23 27.15
CA GLU A 68 3.71 -6.13 27.76
C GLU A 68 5.16 -6.09 27.26
N GLU A 69 5.81 -7.25 27.18
CA GLU A 69 7.16 -7.39 26.63
C GLU A 69 7.18 -6.94 25.16
N LEU A 70 6.29 -7.46 24.33
CA LEU A 70 6.20 -7.12 22.90
C LEU A 70 5.85 -5.66 22.62
N MET A 71 5.19 -4.98 23.55
CA MET A 71 4.84 -3.55 23.44
C MET A 71 5.85 -2.64 24.18
N SER A 72 6.97 -3.17 24.65
CA SER A 72 8.05 -2.39 25.25
C SER A 72 8.93 -1.74 24.19
N ASP A 73 9.60 -0.63 24.56
CA ASP A 73 10.52 0.11 23.68
C ASP A 73 11.66 -0.76 23.11
N GLU A 74 11.96 -1.91 23.74
CA GLU A 74 12.97 -2.87 23.28
C GLU A 74 12.60 -3.51 21.93
N TYR A 75 11.31 -3.60 21.62
CA TYR A 75 10.80 -4.17 20.36
C TYR A 75 10.33 -3.11 19.36
N ASP A 76 10.51 -1.82 19.66
CA ASP A 76 10.12 -0.71 18.75
C ASP A 76 10.78 -0.86 17.38
N ASP A 77 12.04 -1.26 17.31
CA ASP A 77 12.74 -1.50 16.05
C ASP A 77 12.11 -2.67 15.28
N LEU A 78 11.72 -3.75 15.98
CA LEU A 78 11.05 -4.90 15.38
C LEU A 78 9.63 -4.53 14.88
N TRP A 79 8.90 -3.75 15.67
CA TRP A 79 7.61 -3.21 15.25
C TRP A 79 7.75 -2.27 14.05
N ASN A 80 8.76 -1.40 14.05
CA ASN A 80 9.09 -0.52 12.93
C ASN A 80 9.47 -1.31 11.68
N GLU A 81 10.14 -2.46 11.82
CA GLU A 81 10.47 -3.38 10.72
C GLU A 81 9.24 -4.15 10.23
N LEU A 82 8.38 -4.65 11.14
CA LEU A 82 7.19 -5.45 10.82
C LEU A 82 6.03 -4.60 10.27
N VAL A 83 5.87 -3.38 10.77
CA VAL A 83 4.78 -2.46 10.39
C VAL A 83 5.26 -1.45 9.33
N GLY A 84 6.57 -1.47 9.03
CA GLY A 84 7.25 -0.49 8.20
C GLY A 84 7.68 0.71 9.04
N ALA A 85 8.85 1.25 8.71
CA ALA A 85 9.60 2.30 9.41
C ALA A 85 8.84 3.63 9.64
N SER A 86 7.57 3.60 9.73
CA SER A 86 6.73 4.66 10.24
C SER A 86 5.65 4.06 11.13
N GLY A 87 5.95 3.89 12.39
CA GLY A 87 4.94 3.89 13.46
C GLY A 87 4.19 5.23 13.53
N GLN A 88 4.20 5.99 12.46
CA GLN A 88 3.29 7.09 12.23
C GLN A 88 1.99 6.48 11.73
N ILE A 89 1.08 6.26 12.66
CA ILE A 89 -0.36 6.26 12.37
C ILE A 89 -0.58 7.41 11.40
N ILE A 90 -0.93 7.07 10.17
CA ILE A 90 -1.19 8.04 9.11
C ILE A 90 -2.35 8.90 9.58
N GLN A 91 -2.04 10.06 10.15
CA GLN A 91 -3.05 11.11 10.30
C GLN A 91 -3.50 11.43 8.88
N GLY A 92 -4.78 11.20 8.60
CA GLY A 92 -5.37 11.38 7.28
C GLY A 92 -5.05 12.76 6.72
N ASN A 93 -4.15 12.81 5.85
CA ASN A 93 -3.68 13.74 4.84
C ASN A 93 -2.18 13.58 4.57
N SER A 94 -1.59 12.45 4.90
CA SER A 94 -0.23 12.15 4.48
C SER A 94 -0.30 11.50 3.11
N SER A 95 0.11 12.24 2.11
CA SER A 95 0.76 11.63 0.97
C SER A 95 1.76 10.62 1.56
N TYR A 96 1.52 9.34 1.31
CA TYR A 96 2.41 8.27 1.76
C TYR A 96 3.77 8.52 1.12
N VAL A 97 4.75 8.93 1.91
CA VAL A 97 6.10 9.23 1.41
C VAL A 97 6.94 7.96 1.56
N GLY A 98 6.75 7.02 0.66
CA GLY A 98 7.66 5.91 0.49
C GLY A 98 9.03 6.37 -0.02
N THR A 99 9.96 5.46 -0.20
CA THR A 99 11.33 5.76 -0.70
C THR A 99 11.32 6.35 -2.12
N GLY A 100 10.22 6.16 -2.88
CA GLY A 100 10.13 6.54 -4.29
C GLY A 100 10.95 5.62 -5.21
N MET A 101 11.35 4.46 -4.72
CA MET A 101 12.14 3.49 -5.50
C MET A 101 11.33 2.89 -6.63
N PHE A 102 10.03 2.61 -6.39
CA PHE A 102 9.11 2.05 -7.37
C PHE A 102 8.02 3.04 -7.74
N ALA A 103 7.70 3.07 -9.03
CA ALA A 103 6.53 3.78 -9.53
C ALA A 103 5.25 2.98 -9.22
N TRP A 104 4.12 3.68 -9.15
CA TRP A 104 2.81 3.04 -9.07
C TRP A 104 2.55 2.22 -10.34
N PRO A 105 1.95 1.02 -10.23
CA PRO A 105 1.77 0.14 -11.38
C PRO A 105 0.63 0.54 -12.32
N PHE A 106 0.08 1.75 -12.16
CA PHE A 106 -0.94 2.35 -13.02
C PHE A 106 -0.59 3.79 -13.35
N ALA A 107 -1.09 4.30 -14.48
CA ALA A 107 -0.85 5.69 -14.89
C ALA A 107 -1.56 6.72 -14.00
N GLU A 108 -2.64 6.32 -13.36
CA GLU A 108 -3.44 7.13 -12.45
C GLU A 108 -3.50 6.45 -11.07
N ASP A 109 -3.70 7.24 -10.01
CA ASP A 109 -3.91 6.70 -8.66
C ASP A 109 -5.21 5.90 -8.63
N GLN A 110 -5.08 4.61 -8.37
CA GLN A 110 -6.17 3.67 -8.25
C GLN A 110 -6.45 3.36 -6.77
N TYR A 111 -7.68 2.96 -6.48
CA TYR A 111 -8.11 2.61 -5.12
C TYR A 111 -7.45 1.30 -4.65
N ILE A 112 -6.86 1.31 -3.45
CA ILE A 112 -6.37 0.10 -2.79
C ILE A 112 -7.57 -0.62 -2.18
N SER A 113 -7.95 -1.74 -2.77
CA SER A 113 -9.08 -2.56 -2.32
C SER A 113 -8.71 -3.49 -1.17
N SER A 114 -7.44 -3.87 -1.05
CA SER A 114 -6.94 -4.65 0.08
C SER A 114 -5.44 -4.41 0.32
N PRO A 115 -5.04 -4.00 1.53
CA PRO A 115 -3.64 -3.77 1.86
C PRO A 115 -2.87 -5.07 2.05
N PHE A 116 -1.54 -4.96 2.06
CA PHE A 116 -0.63 -5.99 2.53
C PHE A 116 -0.84 -6.29 4.02
N GLY A 117 -0.66 -7.53 4.44
CA GLY A 117 -0.68 -7.94 5.84
C GLY A 117 -1.83 -8.88 6.20
N THR A 118 -2.07 -9.07 7.49
CA THR A 118 -3.07 -10.01 7.99
C THR A 118 -4.48 -9.47 7.78
N ARG A 119 -5.33 -10.27 7.12
CA ARG A 119 -6.73 -9.93 6.86
C ARG A 119 -7.62 -11.18 6.88
N VAL A 120 -8.92 -10.99 6.93
CA VAL A 120 -9.88 -12.04 6.61
C VAL A 120 -9.88 -12.23 5.09
N ASP A 121 -9.60 -13.45 4.64
CA ASP A 121 -9.63 -13.80 3.21
C ASP A 121 -11.07 -13.70 2.69
N PRO A 122 -11.33 -12.90 1.63
CA PRO A 122 -12.69 -12.62 1.17
C PRO A 122 -13.39 -13.83 0.54
N ILE A 123 -12.65 -14.90 0.23
CA ILE A 123 -13.19 -16.11 -0.40
C ILE A 123 -13.39 -17.23 0.63
N SER A 124 -12.37 -17.48 1.47
CA SER A 124 -12.44 -18.56 2.46
C SER A 124 -13.02 -18.13 3.81
N GLY A 125 -13.03 -16.83 4.12
CA GLY A 125 -13.41 -16.31 5.44
C GLY A 125 -12.38 -16.57 6.55
N GLU A 126 -11.22 -17.16 6.22
CA GLU A 126 -10.16 -17.44 7.18
C GLU A 126 -9.21 -16.27 7.33
N ILE A 127 -8.56 -16.16 8.49
CA ILE A 127 -7.49 -15.17 8.69
C ILE A 127 -6.24 -15.65 7.95
N LYS A 128 -5.78 -14.84 7.00
CA LYS A 128 -4.58 -15.11 6.19
C LYS A 128 -3.72 -13.88 6.04
N THR A 129 -2.43 -14.08 5.84
CA THR A 129 -1.53 -13.00 5.47
C THR A 129 -1.63 -12.75 3.97
N HIS A 130 -1.99 -11.53 3.60
CA HIS A 130 -2.02 -11.05 2.24
C HIS A 130 -0.62 -10.61 1.83
N GLY A 131 -0.03 -11.30 0.86
CA GLY A 131 1.37 -11.11 0.46
C GLY A 131 1.63 -9.94 -0.48
N GLY A 132 0.60 -9.16 -0.84
CA GLY A 132 0.70 -8.01 -1.74
C GLY A 132 -0.30 -6.92 -1.41
N THR A 133 -0.36 -5.92 -2.26
CA THR A 133 -1.38 -4.86 -2.23
C THR A 133 -2.32 -5.05 -3.41
N ASP A 134 -3.61 -5.19 -3.15
CA ASP A 134 -4.62 -5.29 -4.20
C ASP A 134 -5.08 -3.89 -4.61
N ILE A 135 -4.91 -3.58 -5.88
CA ILE A 135 -5.20 -2.27 -6.47
C ILE A 135 -6.36 -2.45 -7.45
N ALA A 136 -7.55 -1.96 -7.08
CA ALA A 136 -8.74 -2.09 -7.92
C ALA A 136 -8.62 -1.19 -9.15
N ALA A 137 -8.84 -1.76 -10.32
CA ALA A 137 -8.86 -1.03 -11.58
C ALA A 137 -9.85 -1.73 -12.55
N PRO A 138 -10.46 -1.01 -13.50
CA PRO A 138 -11.30 -1.62 -14.52
C PRO A 138 -10.58 -2.72 -15.28
N LEU A 139 -11.34 -3.73 -15.73
CA LEU A 139 -10.83 -4.79 -16.60
C LEU A 139 -10.18 -4.19 -17.84
N GLY A 140 -8.97 -4.62 -18.18
CA GLY A 140 -8.20 -4.15 -19.33
C GLY A 140 -7.41 -2.85 -19.08
N THR A 141 -7.43 -2.28 -17.87
CA THR A 141 -6.55 -1.15 -17.54
C THR A 141 -5.09 -1.57 -17.65
N PRO A 142 -4.23 -0.82 -18.38
CA PRO A 142 -2.82 -1.16 -18.53
C PRO A 142 -2.08 -1.18 -17.18
N ILE A 143 -1.35 -2.26 -16.93
CA ILE A 143 -0.44 -2.41 -15.78
C ILE A 143 0.96 -2.06 -16.24
N LEU A 144 1.65 -1.21 -15.47
CA LEU A 144 2.95 -0.66 -15.78
C LEU A 144 4.04 -1.30 -14.91
N ALA A 145 5.23 -1.48 -15.48
CA ALA A 145 6.41 -1.90 -14.71
C ALA A 145 6.80 -0.82 -13.69
N ALA A 146 6.88 -1.18 -12.42
CA ALA A 146 7.20 -0.26 -11.33
C ALA A 146 8.65 0.25 -11.34
N ALA A 147 9.56 -0.47 -12.00
CA ALA A 147 10.96 -0.05 -12.23
C ALA A 147 11.54 -0.77 -13.46
N ASP A 148 12.72 -0.32 -13.90
CA ASP A 148 13.53 -1.02 -14.89
C ASP A 148 13.85 -2.44 -14.40
N GLY A 149 13.93 -3.41 -15.31
CA GLY A 149 14.30 -4.77 -14.94
C GLY A 149 14.19 -5.80 -16.07
N VAL A 150 14.30 -7.06 -15.69
CA VAL A 150 14.15 -8.20 -16.59
C VAL A 150 12.99 -9.07 -16.14
N VAL A 151 12.12 -9.43 -17.06
CA VAL A 151 11.00 -10.35 -16.81
C VAL A 151 11.56 -11.74 -16.52
N VAL A 152 11.33 -12.23 -15.31
CA VAL A 152 11.75 -13.58 -14.89
C VAL A 152 10.62 -14.59 -14.91
N THR A 153 9.37 -14.10 -14.92
CA THR A 153 8.18 -14.94 -15.07
C THR A 153 7.09 -14.20 -15.83
N ALA A 154 6.45 -14.86 -16.78
CA ALA A 154 5.26 -14.40 -17.50
C ALA A 154 4.46 -15.66 -17.89
N THR A 155 3.49 -16.06 -17.05
CA THR A 155 2.79 -17.33 -17.18
C THR A 155 1.48 -17.34 -16.39
N TRP A 156 0.87 -18.52 -16.30
CA TRP A 156 -0.32 -18.81 -15.51
C TRP A 156 0.03 -19.54 -14.21
N HIS A 157 -0.70 -19.20 -13.13
CA HIS A 157 -0.70 -19.91 -11.86
C HIS A 157 -2.13 -19.99 -11.30
N ASN A 158 -2.52 -21.08 -10.66
CA ASN A 158 -3.89 -21.29 -10.17
C ASN A 158 -4.38 -20.18 -9.20
N SER A 159 -3.50 -19.68 -8.34
CA SER A 159 -3.82 -18.59 -7.41
C SER A 159 -3.67 -17.23 -8.09
N TYR A 160 -2.53 -16.93 -8.70
CA TYR A 160 -2.24 -15.62 -9.31
C TYR A 160 -2.96 -15.37 -10.63
N GLY A 161 -3.52 -16.40 -11.29
CA GLY A 161 -3.98 -16.30 -12.67
C GLY A 161 -2.82 -16.03 -13.62
N TYR A 162 -3.02 -15.20 -14.63
CA TYR A 162 -1.92 -14.66 -15.44
C TYR A 162 -1.14 -13.65 -14.60
N TYR A 163 0.18 -13.80 -14.58
CA TYR A 163 1.05 -12.92 -13.81
C TYR A 163 2.40 -12.70 -14.45
N VAL A 164 3.00 -11.55 -14.12
CA VAL A 164 4.36 -11.16 -14.49
C VAL A 164 5.17 -10.98 -13.21
N LYS A 165 6.42 -11.46 -13.22
CA LYS A 165 7.42 -11.12 -12.20
C LYS A 165 8.64 -10.51 -12.89
N ILE A 166 9.08 -9.36 -12.36
CA ILE A 166 10.23 -8.61 -12.87
C ILE A 166 11.31 -8.61 -11.81
N LYS A 167 12.52 -9.00 -12.17
CA LYS A 167 13.73 -8.82 -11.35
C LYS A 167 14.35 -7.47 -11.70
N HIS A 168 14.49 -6.60 -10.70
CA HIS A 168 15.08 -5.27 -10.86
C HIS A 168 16.59 -5.29 -10.60
N ASP A 169 16.98 -5.97 -9.51
CA ASP A 169 18.37 -6.19 -9.12
C ASP A 169 18.50 -7.48 -8.28
N ASP A 170 19.60 -7.65 -7.54
CA ASP A 170 19.80 -8.84 -6.72
C ASP A 170 18.98 -8.81 -5.42
N THR A 171 18.47 -7.65 -5.02
CA THR A 171 17.68 -7.44 -3.80
C THR A 171 16.19 -7.44 -4.10
N TYR A 172 15.75 -6.80 -5.21
CA TYR A 172 14.35 -6.48 -5.44
C TYR A 172 13.76 -7.14 -6.69
N SER A 173 12.53 -7.58 -6.53
CA SER A 173 11.64 -7.99 -7.61
C SER A 173 10.23 -7.48 -7.35
N THR A 174 9.43 -7.30 -8.41
CA THR A 174 7.98 -7.03 -8.31
C THR A 174 7.19 -8.10 -9.02
N LEU A 175 5.94 -8.30 -8.56
CA LEU A 175 4.99 -9.26 -9.14
C LEU A 175 3.65 -8.58 -9.35
N TYR A 176 3.02 -8.87 -10.50
CA TYR A 176 1.74 -8.31 -10.94
C TYR A 176 0.83 -9.46 -11.34
N ALA A 177 -0.24 -9.69 -10.58
CA ALA A 177 -1.10 -10.85 -10.77
C ALA A 177 -2.55 -10.47 -11.11
N HIS A 178 -3.35 -11.49 -11.36
CA HIS A 178 -4.75 -11.46 -11.81
C HIS A 178 -4.95 -10.79 -13.16
N CYS A 179 -3.88 -10.72 -13.98
CA CYS A 179 -3.92 -10.08 -15.30
C CYS A 179 -4.93 -10.75 -16.24
N SER A 180 -5.52 -9.99 -17.15
CA SER A 180 -6.34 -10.51 -18.25
C SER A 180 -5.51 -10.85 -19.48
N ALA A 181 -4.41 -10.13 -19.70
CA ALA A 181 -3.45 -10.37 -20.79
C ALA A 181 -2.04 -10.02 -20.34
N LEU A 182 -1.03 -10.68 -20.93
CA LEU A 182 0.39 -10.38 -20.73
C LEU A 182 0.98 -9.84 -22.02
N HIS A 183 1.74 -8.74 -21.95
CA HIS A 183 2.36 -8.07 -23.09
C HIS A 183 3.88 -8.23 -23.14
N VAL A 184 4.45 -9.02 -22.23
CA VAL A 184 5.88 -9.28 -22.12
C VAL A 184 6.16 -10.78 -22.00
N SER A 185 7.40 -11.15 -22.28
CA SER A 185 7.89 -12.55 -22.23
C SER A 185 9.10 -12.65 -21.31
N VAL A 186 9.34 -13.87 -20.78
CA VAL A 186 10.52 -14.16 -19.95
C VAL A 186 11.81 -13.82 -20.71
N GLY A 187 12.74 -13.16 -20.03
CA GLY A 187 14.01 -12.65 -20.58
C GLY A 187 13.91 -11.25 -21.19
N GLN A 188 12.72 -10.70 -21.37
CA GLN A 188 12.55 -9.35 -21.89
C GLN A 188 12.99 -8.30 -20.85
N THR A 189 13.79 -7.33 -21.28
CA THR A 189 14.10 -6.13 -20.52
C THR A 189 12.94 -5.15 -20.64
N VAL A 190 12.51 -4.59 -19.52
CA VAL A 190 11.46 -3.57 -19.43
C VAL A 190 11.95 -2.31 -18.75
N LYS A 191 11.33 -1.19 -19.09
CA LYS A 191 11.58 0.12 -18.47
C LYS A 191 10.45 0.47 -17.50
N GLN A 192 10.77 1.26 -16.47
CA GLN A 192 9.77 1.84 -15.59
C GLN A 192 8.68 2.54 -16.40
N GLY A 193 7.41 2.30 -16.08
CA GLY A 193 6.27 2.86 -16.81
C GLY A 193 5.92 2.14 -18.11
N GLN A 194 6.68 1.11 -18.53
CA GLN A 194 6.31 0.31 -19.68
C GLN A 194 5.09 -0.55 -19.38
N VAL A 195 4.12 -0.62 -20.30
CA VAL A 195 2.97 -1.54 -20.21
C VAL A 195 3.48 -2.98 -20.30
N ILE A 196 3.11 -3.79 -19.30
CA ILE A 196 3.54 -5.19 -19.18
C ILE A 196 2.39 -6.20 -19.20
N ALA A 197 1.19 -5.75 -18.81
CA ALA A 197 0.00 -6.57 -18.73
C ALA A 197 -1.26 -5.69 -18.73
N ASP A 198 -2.43 -6.30 -18.77
CA ASP A 198 -3.72 -5.66 -18.54
C ASP A 198 -4.35 -6.19 -17.25
N CYS A 199 -4.97 -5.27 -16.49
CA CYS A 199 -5.72 -5.60 -15.29
C CYS A 199 -6.85 -6.60 -15.59
N GLY A 200 -7.04 -7.57 -14.71
CA GLY A 200 -8.01 -8.63 -14.88
C GLY A 200 -8.60 -9.12 -13.55
N SER A 201 -9.16 -10.33 -13.60
CA SER A 201 -9.70 -11.04 -12.44
C SER A 201 -9.47 -12.55 -12.62
N THR A 202 -8.30 -12.92 -13.13
CA THR A 202 -7.95 -14.33 -13.37
C THR A 202 -7.36 -14.99 -12.11
N GLY A 203 -7.46 -16.32 -12.01
CA GLY A 203 -7.00 -17.06 -10.84
C GLY A 203 -7.94 -16.93 -9.63
N TYR A 204 -7.38 -16.83 -8.43
CA TYR A 204 -8.15 -16.72 -7.18
C TYR A 204 -8.47 -15.25 -6.89
N SER A 205 -9.53 -14.73 -7.49
CA SER A 205 -9.90 -13.31 -7.47
C SER A 205 -11.42 -13.15 -7.40
N THR A 206 -11.88 -12.12 -6.70
CA THR A 206 -13.30 -11.79 -6.56
C THR A 206 -13.78 -10.68 -7.49
N GLY A 207 -12.88 -9.99 -8.18
CA GLY A 207 -13.20 -8.89 -9.08
C GLY A 207 -11.96 -8.26 -9.70
N PRO A 208 -12.10 -7.36 -10.68
CA PRO A 208 -10.95 -6.78 -11.38
C PRO A 208 -10.03 -5.97 -10.46
N HIS A 209 -8.77 -6.38 -10.36
CA HIS A 209 -7.71 -5.70 -9.62
C HIS A 209 -6.33 -6.20 -10.08
N CYS A 210 -5.28 -5.47 -9.76
CA CYS A 210 -3.90 -5.93 -9.81
C CYS A 210 -3.45 -6.29 -8.39
N HIS A 211 -3.10 -7.54 -8.16
CA HIS A 211 -2.38 -7.94 -6.97
C HIS A 211 -0.89 -7.62 -7.19
N PHE A 212 -0.39 -6.62 -6.47
CA PHE A 212 0.96 -6.10 -6.62
C PHE A 212 1.83 -6.46 -5.43
N GLU A 213 2.95 -7.17 -5.69
CA GLU A 213 3.93 -7.53 -4.66
C GLU A 213 5.26 -6.81 -4.89
N VAL A 214 5.87 -6.33 -3.82
CA VAL A 214 7.31 -6.03 -3.74
C VAL A 214 7.98 -7.14 -2.96
N ILE A 215 9.08 -7.66 -3.51
CA ILE A 215 9.84 -8.78 -2.94
C ILE A 215 11.27 -8.30 -2.72
N GLN A 216 11.68 -8.24 -1.46
CA GLN A 216 13.02 -7.86 -1.03
C GLN A 216 13.77 -9.08 -0.47
N ASN A 217 14.92 -9.44 -1.03
CA ASN A 217 15.70 -10.61 -0.63
C ASN A 217 14.87 -11.91 -0.56
N GLY A 218 13.91 -12.07 -1.48
CA GLY A 218 13.02 -13.23 -1.54
C GLY A 218 11.81 -13.17 -0.60
N VAL A 219 11.68 -12.15 0.25
CA VAL A 219 10.57 -11.95 1.19
C VAL A 219 9.62 -10.89 0.65
N ARG A 220 8.30 -11.15 0.71
CA ARG A 220 7.27 -10.17 0.38
C ARG A 220 7.20 -9.09 1.44
N VAL A 221 7.17 -7.84 1.02
CA VAL A 221 7.13 -6.67 1.89
C VAL A 221 6.00 -5.73 1.45
N ASN A 222 5.59 -4.84 2.34
CA ASN A 222 4.53 -3.88 2.02
C ASN A 222 4.98 -2.94 0.88
N ALA A 223 4.33 -3.03 -0.27
CA ALA A 223 4.65 -2.25 -1.46
C ALA A 223 4.57 -0.73 -1.24
N LEU A 224 3.70 -0.28 -0.32
CA LEU A 224 3.53 1.14 -0.02
C LEU A 224 4.76 1.79 0.61
N LEU A 225 5.69 1.00 1.19
CA LEU A 225 6.97 1.51 1.71
C LEU A 225 7.91 2.02 0.61
N PHE A 226 7.71 1.58 -0.63
CA PHE A 226 8.59 1.84 -1.77
C PHE A 226 7.98 2.79 -2.80
N TYR A 227 6.69 3.03 -2.72
CA TYR A 227 5.97 3.96 -3.58
C TYR A 227 6.00 5.37 -3.00
N LYS A 228 6.16 6.39 -3.87
CA LYS A 228 6.00 7.79 -3.53
C LYS A 228 4.85 8.36 -4.36
N ALA A 229 3.80 8.79 -3.69
CA ALA A 229 2.74 9.55 -4.35
C ALA A 229 3.29 10.86 -4.93
N ASN A 230 2.88 11.20 -6.14
CA ASN A 230 3.22 12.47 -6.78
C ASN A 230 2.44 13.64 -6.17
#